data_733acdc1b1adb8a02a6512a94813e756
#
_entry.id   733acdc1b1adb8a02a6512a94813e756
#
_cell.length_a   1.000
_cell.length_b   1.000
_cell.length_c   1.000
_cell.angle_alpha   90.00
_cell.angle_beta   90.00
_cell.angle_gamma   90.00
#
_symmetry.space_group_name_H-M   'P 1'
#
loop_
_entity.id
_entity.type
_entity.pdbx_description
1 polymer ?
#
loop_
_entity_poly.entity_id
_entity_poly.type
_entity_poly.pdbx_seq_one_letter_code
_entity_poly.pdbx_strand_id
1 'polypeptide(L)'
;MYEEFIKETSKFIFAENKPEKADIIFVPGNGYSQMAERAAQLYAKKYAPFVLPSGKYSISTGRFGGVLTGQKRYSGEYQTEWEFLKDVLMKNGVPADAVLKEDQATFTWENAKFSRKVTDQAGINIRKAIICCKNYHARRALMYYQRAYPDAEFRVCPCCVDGITRDNWTESERG
;
A
#
# COMPACT_ATOMS: atom_id res chain seq x y z
N MET A 1 14.27 16.08 -26.02
CA MET A 1 15.02 16.11 -24.74
C MET A 1 14.07 16.23 -23.55
N TYR A 2 13.26 17.29 -23.39
CA TYR A 2 12.33 17.42 -22.25
C TYR A 2 11.24 16.32 -22.22
N GLU A 3 10.57 16.07 -23.33
CA GLU A 3 9.54 15.01 -23.45
C GLU A 3 10.09 13.62 -23.15
N GLU A 4 11.31 13.33 -23.58
CA GLU A 4 11.98 12.06 -23.28
C GLU A 4 12.31 11.95 -21.80
N PHE A 5 12.77 13.02 -21.17
CA PHE A 5 12.98 13.09 -19.72
C PHE A 5 11.69 12.81 -18.96
N ILE A 6 10.57 13.46 -19.32
CA ILE A 6 9.26 13.22 -18.70
C ILE A 6 8.83 11.76 -18.88
N LYS A 7 8.99 11.20 -20.08
CA LYS A 7 8.63 9.80 -20.36
C LYS A 7 9.43 8.82 -19.49
N GLU A 8 10.73 8.99 -19.37
CA GLU A 8 11.58 8.10 -18.55
C GLU A 8 11.30 8.30 -17.05
N THR A 9 11.09 9.53 -16.60
CA THR A 9 10.70 9.85 -15.24
C THR A 9 9.35 9.22 -14.89
N SER A 10 8.36 9.32 -15.80
CA SER A 10 7.04 8.69 -15.64
C SER A 10 7.15 7.17 -15.50
N LYS A 11 7.96 6.52 -16.34
CA LYS A 11 8.22 5.07 -16.21
C LYS A 11 8.85 4.72 -14.87
N PHE A 12 9.74 5.55 -14.38
CA PHE A 12 10.39 5.33 -13.10
C PHE A 12 9.41 5.49 -11.93
N ILE A 13 8.63 6.57 -11.89
CA ILE A 13 7.69 6.86 -10.79
C ILE A 13 6.56 5.85 -10.73
N PHE A 14 5.89 5.61 -11.86
CA PHE A 14 4.69 4.78 -11.95
C PHE A 14 5.04 3.30 -12.18
N ALA A 15 5.77 2.73 -11.21
CA ALA A 15 6.08 1.30 -11.23
C ALA A 15 4.80 0.47 -11.11
N GLU A 16 4.59 -0.44 -12.05
CA GLU A 16 3.43 -1.33 -12.08
C GLU A 16 3.82 -2.70 -12.62
N ASN A 17 3.29 -3.75 -12.02
CA ASN A 17 3.49 -5.13 -12.42
C ASN A 17 2.16 -5.89 -12.47
N LYS A 18 2.11 -6.94 -13.28
CA LYS A 18 1.06 -7.95 -13.15
C LYS A 18 1.22 -8.69 -11.82
N PRO A 19 0.10 -8.97 -11.10
CA PRO A 19 0.18 -9.74 -9.86
C PRO A 19 0.63 -11.17 -10.13
N GLU A 20 1.44 -11.69 -9.22
CA GLU A 20 1.86 -13.10 -9.16
C GLU A 20 1.62 -13.65 -7.76
N LYS A 21 1.63 -14.98 -7.62
CA LYS A 21 1.56 -15.65 -6.32
C LYS A 21 2.68 -15.15 -5.42
N ALA A 22 2.32 -14.82 -4.19
CA ALA A 22 3.22 -14.22 -3.20
C ALA A 22 2.91 -14.75 -1.80
N ASP A 23 3.79 -14.46 -0.87
CA ASP A 23 3.64 -14.84 0.54
C ASP A 23 2.75 -13.86 1.29
N ILE A 24 2.71 -12.60 0.84
CA ILE A 24 1.98 -11.52 1.51
C ILE A 24 1.60 -10.39 0.54
N ILE A 25 0.53 -9.64 0.89
CA ILE A 25 0.16 -8.37 0.26
C ILE A 25 0.37 -7.25 1.26
N PHE A 26 1.23 -6.30 0.97
CA PHE A 26 1.43 -5.09 1.76
C PHE A 26 0.53 -3.95 1.28
N VAL A 27 -0.05 -3.21 2.23
CA VAL A 27 -0.86 -2.02 1.97
C VAL A 27 -0.33 -0.89 2.85
N PRO A 28 0.63 -0.07 2.35
CA PRO A 28 1.15 1.08 3.11
C PRO A 28 0.05 2.06 3.51
N GLY A 29 0.18 2.63 4.70
CA GLY A 29 -0.81 3.49 5.34
C GLY A 29 -1.26 4.69 4.51
N ASN A 30 -2.55 4.92 4.51
CA ASN A 30 -3.22 6.04 3.82
C ASN A 30 -4.72 6.07 4.16
N GLY A 31 -5.41 7.16 3.72
CA GLY A 31 -6.86 7.34 3.91
C GLY A 31 -7.72 6.93 2.69
N TYR A 32 -7.16 6.31 1.66
CA TYR A 32 -7.90 5.89 0.46
C TYR A 32 -8.26 4.40 0.54
N SER A 33 -9.52 4.05 0.26
CA SER A 33 -9.99 2.65 0.33
C SER A 33 -9.47 1.76 -0.80
N GLN A 34 -9.18 2.33 -1.96
CA GLN A 34 -8.89 1.59 -3.21
C GLN A 34 -7.74 0.59 -3.05
N MET A 35 -6.68 0.92 -2.30
CA MET A 35 -5.53 0.03 -2.11
C MET A 35 -5.91 -1.23 -1.31
N ALA A 36 -6.69 -1.07 -0.25
CA ALA A 36 -7.17 -2.21 0.53
C ALA A 36 -8.26 -3.00 -0.21
N GLU A 37 -9.13 -2.35 -0.98
CA GLU A 37 -10.07 -3.03 -1.88
C GLU A 37 -9.33 -3.86 -2.93
N ARG A 38 -8.27 -3.31 -3.53
CA ARG A 38 -7.41 -4.04 -4.47
C ARG A 38 -6.73 -5.24 -3.81
N ALA A 39 -6.20 -5.06 -2.61
CA ALA A 39 -5.60 -6.14 -1.83
C ALA A 39 -6.61 -7.25 -1.51
N ALA A 40 -7.84 -6.90 -1.14
CA ALA A 40 -8.91 -7.86 -0.91
C ALA A 40 -9.28 -8.65 -2.17
N GLN A 41 -9.33 -7.99 -3.34
CA GLN A 41 -9.55 -8.67 -4.62
C GLN A 41 -8.44 -9.69 -4.93
N LEU A 42 -7.19 -9.33 -4.66
CA LEU A 42 -6.05 -10.23 -4.85
C LEU A 42 -6.06 -11.38 -3.85
N TYR A 43 -6.42 -11.11 -2.59
CA TYR A 43 -6.61 -12.14 -1.57
C TYR A 43 -7.70 -13.14 -1.99
N ALA A 44 -8.88 -12.67 -2.42
CA ALA A 44 -9.99 -13.52 -2.87
C ALA A 44 -9.59 -14.42 -4.06
N LYS A 45 -8.69 -13.94 -4.93
CA LYS A 45 -8.09 -14.71 -6.03
C LYS A 45 -6.92 -15.60 -5.57
N LYS A 46 -6.68 -15.69 -4.27
CA LYS A 46 -5.63 -16.54 -3.66
C LYS A 46 -4.21 -16.18 -4.14
N TYR A 47 -3.92 -14.90 -4.36
CA TYR A 47 -2.57 -14.45 -4.70
C TYR A 47 -1.62 -14.52 -3.49
N ALA A 48 -2.11 -14.31 -2.27
CA ALA A 48 -1.34 -14.49 -1.05
C ALA A 48 -2.24 -14.90 0.13
N PRO A 49 -1.70 -15.60 1.14
CA PRO A 49 -2.45 -16.02 2.32
C PRO A 49 -2.67 -14.91 3.35
N PHE A 50 -1.85 -13.87 3.33
CA PHE A 50 -1.87 -12.79 4.31
C PHE A 50 -1.93 -11.42 3.65
N VAL A 51 -2.57 -10.46 4.35
CA VAL A 51 -2.55 -9.03 4.01
C VAL A 51 -2.03 -8.26 5.21
N LEU A 52 -1.06 -7.37 5.00
CA LEU A 52 -0.52 -6.50 6.04
C LEU A 52 -0.77 -5.03 5.67
N PRO A 53 -1.90 -4.45 6.10
CA PRO A 53 -2.04 -3.01 6.14
C PRO A 53 -1.12 -2.44 7.22
N SER A 54 -0.55 -1.28 6.99
CA SER A 54 0.36 -0.64 7.95
C SER A 54 0.02 0.84 8.11
N GLY A 55 0.40 1.40 9.25
CA GLY A 55 0.33 2.82 9.49
C GLY A 55 -0.51 3.24 10.69
N LYS A 56 0.06 4.16 11.46
CA LYS A 56 -0.63 4.86 12.53
C LYS A 56 -1.36 6.08 11.97
N TYR A 57 -0.61 7.08 11.56
CA TYR A 57 -1.04 8.30 10.90
C TYR A 57 0.19 9.05 10.38
N SER A 58 0.01 10.03 9.50
CA SER A 58 1.14 10.84 9.05
C SER A 58 1.73 11.67 10.19
N ILE A 59 3.05 11.65 10.33
CA ILE A 59 3.79 12.47 11.31
C ILE A 59 3.47 13.96 11.18
N SER A 60 3.16 14.43 9.97
CA SER A 60 2.83 15.83 9.71
C SER A 60 1.48 16.26 10.28
N THR A 61 0.55 15.32 10.47
CA THR A 61 -0.80 15.60 10.99
C THR A 61 -0.98 15.22 12.46
N GLY A 62 -0.13 14.31 12.98
CA GLY A 62 -0.21 13.82 14.36
C GLY A 62 -1.49 13.04 14.70
N ARG A 63 -2.35 12.80 13.70
CA ARG A 63 -3.60 12.04 13.83
C ARG A 63 -3.99 11.44 12.48
N PHE A 64 -4.89 10.46 12.49
CA PHE A 64 -5.47 9.96 11.25
C PHE A 64 -6.23 11.08 10.52
N GLY A 65 -5.88 11.28 9.26
CA GLY A 65 -6.42 12.37 8.44
C GLY A 65 -7.85 12.13 7.94
N GLY A 66 -8.45 10.99 8.29
CA GLY A 66 -9.81 10.62 7.89
C GLY A 66 -9.87 9.80 6.61
N VAL A 67 -11.08 9.35 6.31
CA VAL A 67 -11.39 8.55 5.12
C VAL A 67 -11.52 9.48 3.91
N LEU A 68 -10.66 9.31 2.91
CA LEU A 68 -10.62 10.15 1.71
C LEU A 68 -11.52 9.63 0.59
N THR A 69 -11.72 8.30 0.53
CA THR A 69 -12.60 7.67 -0.47
C THR A 69 -13.46 6.57 0.17
N GLY A 70 -14.67 6.39 -0.35
CA GLY A 70 -15.59 5.36 0.15
C GLY A 70 -16.26 5.69 1.49
N GLN A 71 -16.35 6.96 1.88
CA GLN A 71 -16.87 7.43 3.18
C GLN A 71 -18.26 6.86 3.53
N LYS A 72 -19.13 6.67 2.54
CA LYS A 72 -20.46 6.08 2.77
C LYS A 72 -20.39 4.62 3.20
N ARG A 73 -19.41 3.88 2.72
CA ARG A 73 -19.22 2.45 3.02
C ARG A 73 -18.35 2.23 4.25
N TYR A 74 -17.38 3.11 4.45
CA TYR A 74 -16.38 3.05 5.51
C TYR A 74 -16.55 4.24 6.44
N SER A 75 -17.62 4.23 7.22
CA SER A 75 -18.08 5.33 8.10
C SER A 75 -17.70 5.12 9.56
N GLY A 76 -16.77 4.22 9.87
CA GLY A 76 -16.28 3.99 11.23
C GLY A 76 -15.45 5.14 11.77
N GLU A 77 -15.29 5.19 13.09
CA GLU A 77 -14.32 6.04 13.75
C GLU A 77 -12.98 5.31 13.84
N TYR A 78 -11.97 5.81 13.15
CA TYR A 78 -10.64 5.19 13.09
C TYR A 78 -9.61 6.11 13.74
N GLN A 79 -8.76 5.55 14.58
CA GLN A 79 -7.65 6.26 15.22
C GLN A 79 -6.36 6.13 14.39
N THR A 80 -6.27 5.07 13.59
CA THR A 80 -5.09 4.77 12.79
C THR A 80 -5.44 4.43 11.34
N GLU A 81 -4.47 4.58 10.43
CA GLU A 81 -4.58 4.12 9.04
C GLU A 81 -4.80 2.60 9.00
N TRP A 82 -4.14 1.85 9.90
CA TRP A 82 -4.32 0.40 10.02
C TRP A 82 -5.77 0.02 10.34
N GLU A 83 -6.42 0.68 11.30
CA GLU A 83 -7.83 0.40 11.65
C GLU A 83 -8.75 0.60 10.46
N PHE A 84 -8.58 1.72 9.74
CA PHE A 84 -9.34 2.01 8.53
C PHE A 84 -9.11 0.94 7.44
N LEU A 85 -7.84 0.65 7.11
CA LEU A 85 -7.52 -0.30 6.06
C LEU A 85 -7.96 -1.73 6.41
N LYS A 86 -7.87 -2.12 7.69
CA LYS A 86 -8.42 -3.38 8.19
C LYS A 86 -9.93 -3.46 7.99
N ASP A 87 -10.69 -2.42 8.34
CA ASP A 87 -12.14 -2.39 8.13
C ASP A 87 -12.49 -2.54 6.65
N VAL A 88 -11.76 -1.84 5.77
CA VAL A 88 -11.92 -2.00 4.31
C VAL A 88 -11.67 -3.45 3.89
N LEU A 89 -10.58 -4.07 4.31
CA LEU A 89 -10.24 -5.46 3.98
C LEU A 89 -11.33 -6.42 4.44
N MET A 90 -11.77 -6.31 5.69
CA MET A 90 -12.78 -7.20 6.26
C MET A 90 -14.15 -7.05 5.57
N LYS A 91 -14.58 -5.83 5.27
CA LYS A 91 -15.82 -5.56 4.52
C LYS A 91 -15.76 -6.04 3.06
N ASN A 92 -14.57 -6.33 2.54
CA ASN A 92 -14.35 -6.92 1.23
C ASN A 92 -13.96 -8.41 1.30
N GLY A 93 -14.22 -9.08 2.43
CA GLY A 93 -14.16 -10.54 2.55
C GLY A 93 -12.80 -11.12 2.97
N VAL A 94 -11.84 -10.29 3.41
CA VAL A 94 -10.61 -10.79 4.02
C VAL A 94 -10.89 -11.14 5.48
N PRO A 95 -10.68 -12.38 5.93
CA PRO A 95 -10.93 -12.75 7.31
C PRO A 95 -9.91 -12.11 8.25
N ALA A 96 -10.31 -11.86 9.50
CA ALA A 96 -9.51 -11.12 10.46
C ALA A 96 -8.15 -11.78 10.78
N ASP A 97 -8.09 -13.10 10.76
CA ASP A 97 -6.88 -13.89 11.00
C ASP A 97 -5.86 -13.85 9.84
N ALA A 98 -6.30 -13.45 8.65
CA ALA A 98 -5.42 -13.20 7.51
C ALA A 98 -4.89 -11.74 7.46
N VAL A 99 -5.39 -10.83 8.33
CA VAL A 99 -4.97 -9.43 8.39
C VAL A 99 -3.99 -9.24 9.53
N LEU A 100 -2.71 -9.02 9.18
CA LEU A 100 -1.66 -8.75 10.17
C LEU A 100 -1.75 -7.29 10.67
N LYS A 101 -1.12 -7.02 11.83
CA LYS A 101 -1.22 -5.70 12.47
C LYS A 101 0.10 -4.95 12.47
N GLU A 102 0.11 -3.75 11.87
CA GLU A 102 1.15 -2.73 12.01
C GLU A 102 0.46 -1.36 12.14
N ASP A 103 0.37 -0.81 13.33
CA ASP A 103 -0.33 0.43 13.66
C ASP A 103 0.57 1.49 14.31
N GLN A 104 1.89 1.45 14.07
CA GLN A 104 2.86 2.35 14.68
C GLN A 104 3.55 3.29 13.69
N ALA A 105 3.62 2.90 12.41
CA ALA A 105 4.32 3.68 11.39
C ALA A 105 3.68 5.05 11.15
N THR A 106 4.51 6.09 11.04
CA THR A 106 4.09 7.48 10.83
C THR A 106 4.58 8.08 9.52
N PHE A 107 5.41 7.36 8.77
CA PHE A 107 5.87 7.73 7.43
C PHE A 107 6.32 6.50 6.62
N THR A 108 6.54 6.66 5.33
CA THR A 108 6.66 5.56 4.37
C THR A 108 7.77 4.55 4.70
N TRP A 109 8.94 5.00 5.16
CA TRP A 109 10.01 4.08 5.55
C TRP A 109 9.62 3.21 6.75
N GLU A 110 8.91 3.79 7.72
CA GLU A 110 8.43 3.02 8.88
C GLU A 110 7.40 1.98 8.49
N ASN A 111 6.51 2.27 7.52
CA ASN A 111 5.59 1.26 6.99
C ASN A 111 6.35 -0.01 6.57
N ALA A 112 7.40 0.13 5.79
CA ALA A 112 8.20 -1.02 5.35
C ALA A 112 9.00 -1.67 6.50
N LYS A 113 9.68 -0.85 7.32
CA LYS A 113 10.52 -1.30 8.43
C LYS A 113 9.73 -2.04 9.51
N PHE A 114 8.54 -1.51 9.86
CA PHE A 114 7.72 -2.12 10.91
C PHE A 114 6.91 -3.30 10.37
N SER A 115 6.52 -3.29 9.09
CA SER A 115 5.99 -4.48 8.43
C SER A 115 7.01 -5.64 8.50
N ARG A 116 8.31 -5.37 8.31
CA ARG A 116 9.35 -6.39 8.46
C ARG A 116 9.38 -6.97 9.88
N LYS A 117 9.29 -6.14 10.91
CA LYS A 117 9.23 -6.62 12.30
C LYS A 117 8.02 -7.52 12.54
N VAL A 118 6.85 -7.14 11.99
CA VAL A 118 5.61 -7.93 12.12
C VAL A 118 5.76 -9.30 11.46
N THR A 119 6.29 -9.36 10.24
CA THR A 119 6.48 -10.64 9.54
C THR A 119 7.52 -11.53 10.22
N ASP A 120 8.61 -10.95 10.72
CA ASP A 120 9.64 -11.70 11.47
C ASP A 120 9.07 -12.27 12.77
N GLN A 121 8.28 -11.49 13.54
CA GLN A 121 7.62 -11.93 14.77
C GLN A 121 6.58 -13.02 14.52
N ALA A 122 5.88 -12.96 13.37
CA ALA A 122 4.91 -13.97 12.95
C ALA A 122 5.57 -15.24 12.35
N GLY A 123 6.90 -15.26 12.20
CA GLY A 123 7.63 -16.38 11.59
C GLY A 123 7.35 -16.54 10.09
N ILE A 124 6.89 -15.48 9.40
CA ILE A 124 6.55 -15.52 7.99
C ILE A 124 7.79 -15.13 7.16
N ASN A 125 8.33 -16.08 6.43
CA ASN A 125 9.46 -15.84 5.53
C ASN A 125 8.95 -15.27 4.20
N ILE A 126 9.27 -14.01 3.91
CA ILE A 126 8.85 -13.32 2.70
C ILE A 126 9.91 -13.47 1.62
N ARG A 127 9.58 -14.20 0.56
CA ARG A 127 10.37 -14.32 -0.68
C ARG A 127 9.73 -13.60 -1.87
N LYS A 128 8.40 -13.53 -1.88
CA LYS A 128 7.62 -12.78 -2.87
C LYS A 128 6.54 -11.98 -2.18
N ALA A 129 6.38 -10.74 -2.56
CA ALA A 129 5.36 -9.87 -1.99
C ALA A 129 4.68 -9.01 -3.06
N ILE A 130 3.42 -8.67 -2.80
CA ILE A 130 2.67 -7.69 -3.58
C ILE A 130 2.56 -6.42 -2.77
N ILE A 131 2.70 -5.26 -3.41
CA ILE A 131 2.47 -3.95 -2.79
C ILE A 131 1.27 -3.30 -3.48
N CYS A 132 0.20 -3.04 -2.73
CA CYS A 132 -0.95 -2.24 -3.18
C CYS A 132 -0.81 -0.82 -2.61
N CYS A 133 -0.48 0.14 -3.44
CA CYS A 133 -0.20 1.53 -3.04
C CYS A 133 -0.77 2.53 -4.04
N LYS A 134 -0.68 3.81 -3.74
CA LYS A 134 -1.02 4.88 -4.69
C LYS A 134 -0.04 4.83 -5.88
N ASN A 135 -0.55 5.02 -7.09
CA ASN A 135 0.23 4.89 -8.32
C ASN A 135 1.44 5.85 -8.39
N TYR A 136 1.27 7.12 -8.04
CA TYR A 136 2.38 8.10 -8.01
C TYR A 136 3.33 7.90 -6.81
N HIS A 137 3.00 7.00 -5.89
CA HIS A 137 3.83 6.60 -4.76
C HIS A 137 4.55 5.25 -4.98
N ALA A 138 4.26 4.58 -6.08
CA ALA A 138 4.63 3.20 -6.36
C ALA A 138 6.15 2.96 -6.26
N ARG A 139 6.96 3.80 -6.92
CA ARG A 139 8.43 3.66 -6.88
C ARG A 139 8.99 3.84 -5.48
N ARG A 140 8.54 4.84 -4.75
CA ARG A 140 9.02 5.11 -3.39
C ARG A 140 8.66 3.98 -2.43
N ALA A 141 7.43 3.46 -2.50
CA ALA A 141 7.04 2.30 -1.72
C ALA A 141 7.93 1.09 -2.05
N LEU A 142 8.09 0.76 -3.34
CA LEU A 142 8.92 -0.35 -3.79
C LEU A 142 10.35 -0.25 -3.23
N MET A 143 11.00 0.89 -3.34
CA MET A 143 12.38 1.08 -2.86
C MET A 143 12.51 0.84 -1.36
N TYR A 144 11.55 1.30 -0.56
CA TYR A 144 11.57 1.09 0.89
C TYR A 144 11.31 -0.36 1.27
N TYR A 145 10.36 -1.02 0.61
CA TYR A 145 10.11 -2.44 0.86
C TYR A 145 11.27 -3.32 0.40
N GLN A 146 11.90 -3.04 -0.74
CA GLN A 146 13.13 -3.71 -1.17
C GLN A 146 14.27 -3.55 -0.16
N ARG A 147 14.41 -2.37 0.45
CA ARG A 147 15.40 -2.14 1.50
C ARG A 147 15.08 -2.91 2.78
N ALA A 148 13.80 -3.04 3.15
CA ALA A 148 13.38 -3.78 4.34
C ALA A 148 13.45 -5.31 4.15
N TYR A 149 13.26 -5.77 2.91
CA TYR A 149 13.27 -7.19 2.53
C TYR A 149 14.20 -7.40 1.32
N PRO A 150 15.53 -7.35 1.53
CA PRO A 150 16.50 -7.34 0.42
C PRO A 150 16.48 -8.62 -0.42
N ASP A 151 16.05 -9.74 0.15
CA ASP A 151 16.01 -11.05 -0.51
C ASP A 151 14.63 -11.38 -1.14
N ALA A 152 13.68 -10.44 -1.10
CA ALA A 152 12.34 -10.65 -1.62
C ALA A 152 12.13 -10.02 -3.00
N GLU A 153 11.35 -10.71 -3.84
CA GLU A 153 10.83 -10.16 -5.09
C GLU A 153 9.51 -9.42 -4.84
N PHE A 154 9.34 -8.28 -5.50
CA PHE A 154 8.13 -7.47 -5.35
C PHE A 154 7.35 -7.33 -6.66
N ARG A 155 6.03 -7.38 -6.55
CA ARG A 155 5.07 -6.98 -7.58
C ARG A 155 4.29 -5.79 -7.09
N VAL A 156 4.36 -4.68 -7.79
CA VAL A 156 3.62 -3.47 -7.44
C VAL A 156 2.31 -3.46 -8.22
N CYS A 157 1.19 -3.46 -7.49
CA CYS A 157 -0.16 -3.43 -8.04
C CYS A 157 -0.87 -2.16 -7.57
N PRO A 158 -0.52 -1.00 -8.15
CA PRO A 158 -0.97 0.30 -7.66
C PRO A 158 -2.43 0.59 -8.03
N CYS A 159 -3.00 1.59 -7.33
CA CYS A 159 -4.29 2.17 -7.65
C CYS A 159 -4.13 3.64 -8.03
N CYS A 160 -4.86 4.07 -9.07
CA CYS A 160 -4.97 5.47 -9.39
C CYS A 160 -5.83 6.17 -8.34
N VAL A 161 -5.33 7.26 -7.79
CA VAL A 161 -6.04 8.13 -6.86
C VAL A 161 -5.86 9.60 -7.28
N ASP A 162 -6.77 10.46 -6.85
CA ASP A 162 -6.76 11.90 -7.16
C ASP A 162 -6.75 12.25 -8.66
N GLY A 163 -7.06 11.29 -9.53
CA GLY A 163 -6.99 11.46 -10.98
C GLY A 163 -5.57 11.63 -11.55
N ILE A 164 -4.52 11.47 -10.72
CA ILE A 164 -3.13 11.60 -11.14
C ILE A 164 -2.70 10.31 -11.84
N THR A 165 -2.23 10.46 -13.08
CA THR A 165 -1.80 9.34 -13.93
C THR A 165 -0.38 9.56 -14.43
N ARG A 166 0.17 8.54 -15.11
CA ARG A 166 1.45 8.63 -15.80
C ARG A 166 1.52 9.76 -16.83
N ASP A 167 0.35 10.10 -17.42
CA ASP A 167 0.29 11.02 -18.55
C ASP A 167 0.00 12.46 -18.14
N ASN A 168 -0.52 12.70 -16.91
CA ASN A 168 -0.93 14.04 -16.46
C ASN A 168 -0.28 14.52 -15.16
N TRP A 169 0.63 13.75 -14.56
CA TRP A 169 1.22 14.12 -13.26
C TRP A 169 1.98 15.45 -13.29
N THR A 170 2.58 15.81 -14.44
CA THR A 170 3.29 17.08 -14.61
C THR A 170 2.38 18.31 -14.62
N GLU A 171 1.06 18.12 -14.77
CA GLU A 171 0.04 19.16 -14.76
C GLU A 171 -0.57 19.36 -13.37
N SER A 172 -0.20 18.53 -12.42
CA SER A 172 -0.72 18.51 -11.06
C SER A 172 0.30 19.09 -10.07
N GLU A 173 -0.16 19.98 -9.17
CA GLU A 173 0.65 20.48 -8.05
C GLU A 173 1.15 19.37 -7.10
N ARG A 174 0.51 18.18 -7.16
CA ARG A 174 0.85 17.00 -6.34
C ARG A 174 1.65 15.95 -7.11
N GLY A 175 1.81 16.15 -8.42
CA GLY A 175 2.54 15.25 -9.31
C GLY A 175 4.05 15.43 -9.29
#